data_18c90fcfda583293f80ec849b5d7020c
#
_entry.id   18c90fcfda583293f80ec849b5d7020c
#
_cell.length_a   1.000
_cell.length_b   1.000
_cell.length_c   1.000
_cell.angle_alpha   90.00
_cell.angle_beta   90.00
_cell.angle_gamma   90.00
#
_symmetry.space_group_name_H-M   'P 1'
#
loop_
_entity.id
_entity.type
_entity.pdbx_description
1 polymer ?
#
loop_
_entity_poly.entity_id
_entity_poly.type
_entity_poly.pdbx_seq_one_letter_code
_entity_poly.pdbx_strand_id
1 'polypeptide(L)'
;MSPGPFLCGGQAVEPTYRRVLLKLSGEALAGRALFGIDPEVVQSLAGQIGDLHGLGVEVAVVIGGGNIWRGLQASSKGMDRATADYMGMVATVLNALALQDALEKHSVQTRVMTAIEMHEVAEPYIRRRAIRHMEKGRVVILAAGTGNPFFTTDTAAALRALELDVEVLLMAKNNVDGVYSDDPRTNPEAAKYQRISHQTVLERNLRVMDASALALLRDHQLPIIVFDMSDGKAMRAAVRGEAIGTLIAGGDAVLAT
;
A
#
# COMPACT_ATOMS: atom_id res chain seq x y z
N MET A 1 -5.89 -11.83 49.93
CA MET A 1 -5.71 -10.48 49.35
C MET A 1 -5.25 -10.65 47.94
N SER A 2 -6.16 -10.53 46.98
CA SER A 2 -5.85 -10.60 45.55
C SER A 2 -5.51 -9.20 45.05
N PRO A 3 -4.45 -8.98 44.26
CA PRO A 3 -4.22 -7.68 43.65
C PRO A 3 -5.20 -7.46 42.51
N GLY A 4 -5.95 -6.35 42.59
CA GLY A 4 -6.88 -5.92 41.57
C GLY A 4 -6.17 -5.49 40.28
N PRO A 5 -6.88 -5.43 39.13
CA PRO A 5 -6.28 -5.11 37.85
C PRO A 5 -5.85 -3.64 37.81
N PHE A 6 -4.59 -3.41 37.45
CA PHE A 6 -4.08 -2.10 37.10
C PHE A 6 -4.78 -1.61 35.80
N LEU A 7 -5.74 -0.70 35.95
CA LEU A 7 -6.29 0.09 34.89
C LEU A 7 -5.24 1.15 34.50
N CYS A 8 -4.41 0.86 33.49
CA CYS A 8 -3.71 1.89 32.74
C CYS A 8 -4.74 2.59 31.83
N GLY A 9 -5.27 3.70 32.30
CA GLY A 9 -6.16 4.59 31.55
C GLY A 9 -5.41 5.38 30.47
N GLY A 10 -5.01 4.74 29.38
CA GLY A 10 -4.72 5.39 28.13
C GLY A 10 -6.00 5.32 27.31
N GLN A 11 -6.65 6.46 27.04
CA GLN A 11 -7.72 6.50 26.07
C GLN A 11 -7.17 5.93 24.74
N ALA A 12 -7.70 4.80 24.31
CA ALA A 12 -7.40 4.26 22.99
C ALA A 12 -7.90 5.29 21.98
N VAL A 13 -6.99 6.01 21.32
CA VAL A 13 -7.33 6.94 20.25
C VAL A 13 -7.92 6.10 19.14
N GLU A 14 -9.22 6.27 18.88
CA GLU A 14 -9.90 5.57 17.78
C GLU A 14 -9.25 5.94 16.44
N PRO A 15 -9.12 4.99 15.51
CA PRO A 15 -8.60 5.27 14.19
C PRO A 15 -9.56 6.22 13.45
N THR A 16 -9.01 7.21 12.74
CA THR A 16 -9.76 8.11 11.85
C THR A 16 -10.31 7.37 10.65
N TYR A 17 -9.55 6.39 10.16
CA TYR A 17 -9.92 5.56 9.01
C TYR A 17 -10.17 4.13 9.47
N ARG A 18 -11.37 3.63 9.18
CA ARG A 18 -11.79 2.26 9.57
C ARG A 18 -11.46 1.22 8.52
N ARG A 19 -11.46 1.60 7.24
CA ARG A 19 -11.11 0.71 6.13
C ARG A 19 -10.09 1.38 5.24
N VAL A 20 -8.95 0.73 5.06
CA VAL A 20 -7.82 1.28 4.31
C VAL A 20 -7.29 0.28 3.28
N LEU A 21 -6.70 0.80 2.20
CA LEU A 21 -5.87 0.00 1.32
C LEU A 21 -4.43 0.47 1.45
N LEU A 22 -3.54 -0.45 1.80
CA LEU A 22 -2.10 -0.22 1.87
C LEU A 22 -1.45 -0.66 0.56
N LYS A 23 -0.82 0.26 -0.14
CA LYS A 23 -0.03 -0.04 -1.34
C LYS A 23 1.46 -0.09 -1.00
N LEU A 24 2.07 -1.22 -1.29
CA LEU A 24 3.50 -1.49 -1.07
C LEU A 24 4.24 -1.68 -2.39
N SER A 25 5.43 -1.12 -2.50
CA SER A 25 6.36 -1.49 -3.56
C SER A 25 6.95 -2.87 -3.29
N GLY A 26 7.07 -3.72 -4.31
CA GLY A 26 7.79 -4.99 -4.17
C GLY A 26 9.23 -4.79 -3.69
N GLU A 27 9.88 -3.72 -4.13
CA GLU A 27 11.25 -3.37 -3.71
C GLU A 27 11.39 -3.21 -2.19
N ALA A 28 10.29 -2.87 -1.51
CA ALA A 28 10.24 -2.80 -0.05
C ALA A 28 10.55 -4.15 0.62
N LEU A 29 10.29 -5.28 -0.05
CA LEU A 29 10.51 -6.61 0.50
C LEU A 29 11.91 -7.17 0.23
N ALA A 30 12.70 -6.54 -0.62
CA ALA A 30 14.05 -7.01 -0.97
C ALA A 30 15.10 -6.68 0.10
N GLY A 31 14.79 -5.80 1.04
CA GLY A 31 15.74 -5.33 2.03
C GLY A 31 17.00 -4.74 1.39
N ARG A 32 18.17 -5.08 1.91
CA ARG A 32 19.47 -4.61 1.39
C ARG A 32 19.91 -5.34 0.12
N ALA A 33 19.32 -6.49 -0.19
CA ALA A 33 19.74 -7.32 -1.31
C ALA A 33 19.30 -6.79 -2.69
N LEU A 34 18.39 -5.84 -2.74
CA LEU A 34 17.81 -5.25 -3.95
C LEU A 34 17.06 -6.23 -4.87
N PHE A 35 17.06 -7.53 -4.55
CA PHE A 35 16.40 -8.60 -5.29
C PHE A 35 15.92 -9.71 -4.34
N GLY A 36 14.78 -10.32 -4.67
CA GLY A 36 14.18 -11.38 -3.87
C GLY A 36 13.34 -10.87 -2.71
N ILE A 37 13.14 -11.71 -1.72
CA ILE A 37 12.32 -11.45 -0.53
C ILE A 37 13.22 -11.60 0.69
N ASP A 38 13.33 -10.55 1.49
CA ASP A 38 14.04 -10.57 2.77
C ASP A 38 13.08 -10.95 3.89
N PRO A 39 13.27 -12.10 4.55
CA PRO A 39 12.35 -12.58 5.58
C PRO A 39 12.24 -11.62 6.78
N GLU A 40 13.33 -10.92 7.17
CA GLU A 40 13.31 -10.00 8.31
C GLU A 40 12.45 -8.76 8.00
N VAL A 41 12.57 -8.25 6.77
CA VAL A 41 11.77 -7.12 6.29
C VAL A 41 10.29 -7.51 6.23
N VAL A 42 9.97 -8.70 5.72
CA VAL A 42 8.58 -9.20 5.65
C VAL A 42 7.99 -9.37 7.06
N GLN A 43 8.77 -9.89 8.02
CA GLN A 43 8.32 -10.02 9.42
C GLN A 43 8.08 -8.65 10.06
N SER A 44 8.97 -7.67 9.85
CA SER A 44 8.79 -6.31 10.34
C SER A 44 7.52 -5.66 9.77
N LEU A 45 7.30 -5.81 8.46
CA LEU A 45 6.11 -5.30 7.77
C LEU A 45 4.83 -5.97 8.28
N ALA A 46 4.86 -7.28 8.49
CA ALA A 46 3.74 -8.02 9.06
C ALA A 46 3.38 -7.53 10.46
N GLY A 47 4.39 -7.23 11.29
CA GLY A 47 4.18 -6.62 12.61
C GLY A 47 3.46 -5.27 12.51
N GLN A 48 3.90 -4.38 11.62
CA GLN A 48 3.27 -3.06 11.41
C GLN A 48 1.81 -3.19 10.90
N ILE A 49 1.54 -4.10 9.97
CA ILE A 49 0.17 -4.36 9.50
C ILE A 49 -0.68 -4.99 10.61
N GLY A 50 -0.09 -5.87 11.42
CA GLY A 50 -0.72 -6.44 12.60
C GLY A 50 -1.13 -5.38 13.62
N ASP A 51 -0.32 -4.35 13.80
CA ASP A 51 -0.63 -3.20 14.65
C ASP A 51 -1.86 -2.42 14.15
N LEU A 52 -2.00 -2.22 12.83
CA LEU A 52 -3.20 -1.60 12.24
C LEU A 52 -4.45 -2.46 12.49
N HIS A 53 -4.33 -3.75 12.23
CA HIS A 53 -5.40 -4.72 12.48
C HIS A 53 -5.81 -4.72 13.97
N GLY A 54 -4.83 -4.65 14.89
CA GLY A 54 -5.05 -4.57 16.33
C GLY A 54 -5.80 -3.29 16.78
N LEU A 55 -5.80 -2.23 15.97
CA LEU A 55 -6.62 -1.03 16.18
C LEU A 55 -8.06 -1.20 15.68
N GLY A 56 -8.44 -2.36 15.14
CA GLY A 56 -9.76 -2.61 14.57
C GLY A 56 -9.92 -2.05 13.15
N VAL A 57 -8.82 -1.73 12.46
CA VAL A 57 -8.83 -1.25 11.07
C VAL A 57 -8.99 -2.44 10.12
N GLU A 58 -9.90 -2.33 9.17
CA GLU A 58 -10.04 -3.26 8.05
C GLU A 58 -8.96 -2.96 6.99
N VAL A 59 -8.03 -3.89 6.79
CA VAL A 59 -6.85 -3.66 5.95
C VAL A 59 -6.89 -4.53 4.69
N ALA A 60 -6.83 -3.88 3.53
CA ALA A 60 -6.46 -4.50 2.26
C ALA A 60 -5.02 -4.11 1.89
N VAL A 61 -4.27 -5.01 1.29
CA VAL A 61 -2.87 -4.77 0.86
C VAL A 61 -2.75 -5.07 -0.63
N VAL A 62 -2.20 -4.14 -1.39
CA VAL A 62 -1.73 -4.36 -2.76
C VAL A 62 -0.21 -4.28 -2.76
N ILE A 63 0.43 -5.30 -3.29
CA ILE A 63 1.89 -5.40 -3.29
C ILE A 63 2.44 -5.54 -4.71
N GLY A 64 3.51 -4.80 -5.02
CA GLY A 64 4.22 -4.90 -6.29
C GLY A 64 5.14 -6.12 -6.38
N GLY A 65 5.64 -6.42 -7.58
CA GLY A 65 6.56 -7.52 -7.87
C GLY A 65 7.98 -7.10 -8.25
N GLY A 66 8.31 -5.79 -8.14
CA GLY A 66 9.54 -5.21 -8.67
C GLY A 66 10.85 -5.70 -8.05
N ASN A 67 10.81 -6.33 -6.87
CA ASN A 67 11.92 -7.02 -6.23
C ASN A 67 12.28 -8.37 -6.90
N ILE A 68 11.35 -8.96 -7.64
CA ILE A 68 11.52 -10.26 -8.31
C ILE A 68 11.59 -10.08 -9.82
N TRP A 69 10.71 -9.24 -10.37
CA TRP A 69 10.61 -9.04 -11.81
C TRP A 69 10.20 -7.63 -12.18
N ARG A 70 10.94 -7.01 -13.13
CA ARG A 70 10.66 -5.67 -13.67
C ARG A 70 10.29 -5.76 -15.14
N GLY A 71 8.99 -5.83 -15.43
CA GLY A 71 8.46 -6.02 -16.79
C GLY A 71 8.91 -4.96 -17.79
N LEU A 72 8.96 -3.67 -17.40
CA LEU A 72 9.45 -2.58 -18.25
C LEU A 72 10.91 -2.77 -18.70
N GLN A 73 11.79 -3.23 -17.80
CA GLN A 73 13.19 -3.49 -18.14
C GLN A 73 13.35 -4.71 -19.05
N ALA A 74 12.54 -5.75 -18.85
CA ALA A 74 12.55 -6.93 -19.72
C ALA A 74 12.02 -6.59 -21.12
N SER A 75 10.94 -5.82 -21.22
CA SER A 75 10.38 -5.36 -22.48
C SER A 75 11.37 -4.46 -23.26
N SER A 76 12.11 -3.58 -22.59
CA SER A 76 13.13 -2.75 -23.25
C SER A 76 14.30 -3.57 -23.83
N LYS A 77 14.46 -4.84 -23.42
CA LYS A 77 15.45 -5.80 -23.92
C LYS A 77 14.88 -6.78 -24.94
N GLY A 78 13.69 -6.51 -25.49
CA GLY A 78 13.08 -7.27 -26.58
C GLY A 78 12.07 -8.34 -26.18
N MET A 79 11.74 -8.49 -24.86
CA MET A 79 10.66 -9.37 -24.44
C MET A 79 9.29 -8.77 -24.81
N ASP A 80 8.34 -9.60 -25.21
CA ASP A 80 6.96 -9.17 -25.40
C ASP A 80 6.41 -8.50 -24.13
N ARG A 81 5.81 -7.33 -24.28
CA ARG A 81 5.35 -6.51 -23.15
C ARG A 81 4.29 -7.21 -22.32
N ALA A 82 3.31 -7.85 -22.95
CA ALA A 82 2.25 -8.53 -22.23
C ALA A 82 2.80 -9.71 -21.42
N THR A 83 3.71 -10.50 -22.02
CA THR A 83 4.40 -11.59 -21.33
C THR A 83 5.19 -11.09 -20.14
N ALA A 84 5.95 -10.00 -20.30
CA ALA A 84 6.74 -9.41 -19.22
C ALA A 84 5.85 -8.91 -18.06
N ASP A 85 4.69 -8.34 -18.38
CA ASP A 85 3.72 -7.87 -17.38
C ASP A 85 3.05 -9.05 -16.65
N TYR A 86 2.71 -10.14 -17.33
CA TYR A 86 2.21 -11.37 -16.67
C TYR A 86 3.24 -11.95 -15.70
N MET A 87 4.53 -11.99 -16.07
CA MET A 87 5.59 -12.40 -15.14
C MET A 87 5.65 -11.49 -13.92
N GLY A 88 5.48 -10.18 -14.08
CA GLY A 88 5.37 -9.23 -12.99
C GLY A 88 4.15 -9.49 -12.08
N MET A 89 3.01 -9.86 -12.66
CA MET A 89 1.82 -10.24 -11.90
C MET A 89 2.07 -11.50 -11.08
N VAL A 90 2.70 -12.53 -11.63
CA VAL A 90 3.08 -13.75 -10.89
C VAL A 90 4.07 -13.42 -9.77
N ALA A 91 5.02 -12.53 -10.00
CA ALA A 91 5.95 -12.07 -8.97
C ALA A 91 5.24 -11.42 -7.77
N THR A 92 4.12 -10.72 -7.99
CA THR A 92 3.31 -10.18 -6.87
C THR A 92 2.68 -11.29 -6.02
N VAL A 93 2.36 -12.45 -6.62
CA VAL A 93 1.79 -13.59 -5.89
C VAL A 93 2.81 -14.17 -4.92
N LEU A 94 4.09 -14.28 -5.32
CA LEU A 94 5.17 -14.72 -4.44
C LEU A 94 5.30 -13.81 -3.21
N ASN A 95 5.27 -12.49 -3.42
CA ASN A 95 5.31 -11.52 -2.34
C ASN A 95 4.07 -11.62 -1.43
N ALA A 96 2.89 -11.83 -2.00
CA ALA A 96 1.64 -11.97 -1.25
C ALA A 96 1.64 -13.20 -0.34
N LEU A 97 2.16 -14.33 -0.82
CA LEU A 97 2.28 -15.56 -0.02
C LEU A 97 3.29 -15.39 1.11
N ALA A 98 4.42 -14.75 0.84
CA ALA A 98 5.41 -14.47 1.89
C ALA A 98 4.84 -13.55 2.98
N LEU A 99 4.09 -12.51 2.60
CA LEU A 99 3.43 -11.63 3.55
C LEU A 99 2.31 -12.34 4.32
N GLN A 100 1.54 -13.22 3.67
CA GLN A 100 0.52 -14.05 4.33
C GLN A 100 1.14 -14.91 5.43
N ASP A 101 2.19 -15.67 5.11
CA ASP A 101 2.87 -16.53 6.08
C ASP A 101 3.38 -15.73 7.29
N ALA A 102 3.95 -14.56 7.05
CA ALA A 102 4.43 -13.70 8.11
C ALA A 102 3.28 -13.14 8.99
N LEU A 103 2.18 -12.68 8.40
CA LEU A 103 1.02 -12.18 9.15
C LEU A 103 0.36 -13.28 9.98
N GLU A 104 0.24 -14.48 9.43
CA GLU A 104 -0.35 -15.62 10.15
C GLU A 104 0.53 -16.06 11.34
N LYS A 105 1.86 -15.92 11.23
CA LYS A 105 2.79 -16.10 12.37
C LYS A 105 2.60 -15.05 13.47
N HIS A 106 2.12 -13.86 13.10
CA HIS A 106 1.68 -12.81 14.04
C HIS A 106 0.22 -12.98 14.51
N SER A 107 -0.40 -14.14 14.26
CA SER A 107 -1.80 -14.44 14.61
C SER A 107 -2.82 -13.54 13.92
N VAL A 108 -2.47 -12.91 12.81
CA VAL A 108 -3.37 -12.13 11.97
C VAL A 108 -3.93 -13.02 10.87
N GLN A 109 -5.25 -13.27 10.90
CA GLN A 109 -5.88 -14.03 9.83
C GLN A 109 -5.82 -13.30 8.51
N THR A 110 -5.38 -13.98 7.45
CA THR A 110 -5.19 -13.38 6.12
C THR A 110 -5.88 -14.16 5.01
N ARG A 111 -6.15 -13.49 3.90
CA ARG A 111 -6.54 -14.11 2.63
C ARG A 111 -5.80 -13.47 1.48
N VAL A 112 -5.08 -14.28 0.72
CA VAL A 112 -4.54 -13.86 -0.59
C VAL A 112 -5.61 -14.06 -1.64
N MET A 113 -5.88 -13.01 -2.41
CA MET A 113 -6.81 -13.04 -3.54
C MET A 113 -6.10 -12.56 -4.80
N THR A 114 -6.26 -13.28 -5.90
CA THR A 114 -5.58 -13.00 -7.17
C THR A 114 -6.53 -12.61 -8.28
N ALA A 115 -6.09 -11.68 -9.12
CA ALA A 115 -6.81 -11.29 -10.34
C ALA A 115 -6.64 -12.29 -11.50
N ILE A 116 -5.64 -13.18 -11.41
CA ILE A 116 -5.43 -14.33 -12.31
C ILE A 116 -5.79 -15.59 -11.52
N GLU A 117 -6.59 -16.48 -12.09
CA GLU A 117 -7.01 -17.69 -11.42
C GLU A 117 -5.83 -18.62 -11.11
N MET A 118 -5.67 -18.96 -9.83
CA MET A 118 -4.63 -19.84 -9.28
C MET A 118 -5.21 -20.60 -8.09
N HIS A 119 -6.26 -21.38 -8.32
CA HIS A 119 -7.12 -21.99 -7.29
C HIS A 119 -6.38 -22.76 -6.19
N GLU A 120 -5.26 -23.40 -6.51
CA GLU A 120 -4.45 -24.16 -5.55
C GLU A 120 -3.59 -23.24 -4.64
N VAL A 121 -3.44 -21.97 -5.01
CA VAL A 121 -2.49 -21.05 -4.36
C VAL A 121 -3.21 -19.91 -3.63
N ALA A 122 -4.27 -19.36 -4.24
CA ALA A 122 -4.97 -18.20 -3.72
C ALA A 122 -6.44 -18.17 -4.17
N GLU A 123 -7.27 -17.44 -3.45
CA GLU A 123 -8.68 -17.27 -3.84
C GLU A 123 -8.78 -16.36 -5.08
N PRO A 124 -9.70 -16.64 -6.02
CA PRO A 124 -10.03 -15.68 -7.08
C PRO A 124 -10.59 -14.40 -6.47
N TYR A 125 -10.14 -13.25 -6.99
CA TYR A 125 -10.64 -11.96 -6.52
C TYR A 125 -12.11 -11.77 -6.92
N ILE A 126 -12.95 -11.68 -5.94
CA ILE A 126 -14.36 -11.30 -6.08
C ILE A 126 -14.63 -10.19 -5.05
N ARG A 127 -15.00 -8.98 -5.51
CA ARG A 127 -15.19 -7.78 -4.68
C ARG A 127 -15.97 -8.07 -3.38
N ARG A 128 -17.15 -8.68 -3.48
CA ARG A 128 -18.00 -8.96 -2.31
C ARG A 128 -17.36 -9.94 -1.32
N ARG A 129 -16.56 -10.89 -1.82
CA ARG A 129 -15.84 -11.85 -0.98
C ARG A 129 -14.71 -11.15 -0.24
N ALA A 130 -13.95 -10.27 -0.91
CA ALA A 130 -12.90 -9.47 -0.28
C ALA A 130 -13.45 -8.60 0.84
N ILE A 131 -14.53 -7.85 0.59
CA ILE A 131 -15.22 -7.05 1.63
C ILE A 131 -15.64 -7.94 2.80
N ARG A 132 -16.24 -9.11 2.52
CA ARG A 132 -16.67 -10.03 3.58
C ARG A 132 -15.50 -10.59 4.41
N HIS A 133 -14.33 -10.74 3.81
CA HIS A 133 -13.13 -11.11 4.58
C HIS A 133 -12.70 -9.98 5.51
N MET A 134 -12.67 -8.73 5.04
CA MET A 134 -12.30 -7.57 5.83
C MET A 134 -13.28 -7.37 7.01
N GLU A 135 -14.59 -7.44 6.76
CA GLU A 135 -15.63 -7.38 7.80
C GLU A 135 -15.51 -8.47 8.87
N LYS A 136 -14.90 -9.61 8.53
CA LYS A 136 -14.59 -10.70 9.47
C LYS A 136 -13.24 -10.51 10.18
N GLY A 137 -12.63 -9.33 10.10
CA GLY A 137 -11.34 -9.04 10.70
C GLY A 137 -10.19 -9.82 10.05
N ARG A 138 -10.19 -10.03 8.74
CA ARG A 138 -9.09 -10.63 8.00
C ARG A 138 -8.39 -9.58 7.18
N VAL A 139 -7.06 -9.61 7.17
CA VAL A 139 -6.28 -8.83 6.21
C VAL A 139 -6.41 -9.48 4.82
N VAL A 140 -6.76 -8.70 3.80
CA VAL A 140 -6.88 -9.18 2.42
C VAL A 140 -5.66 -8.71 1.63
N ILE A 141 -4.90 -9.64 1.07
CA ILE A 141 -3.74 -9.34 0.22
C ILE A 141 -4.14 -9.57 -1.23
N LEU A 142 -4.06 -8.51 -2.03
CA LEU A 142 -4.51 -8.48 -3.42
C LEU A 142 -3.30 -8.62 -4.35
N ALA A 143 -3.19 -9.74 -5.03
CA ALA A 143 -2.10 -10.08 -5.93
C ALA A 143 -2.53 -10.11 -7.40
N ALA A 144 -1.57 -10.25 -8.29
CA ALA A 144 -1.70 -10.24 -9.74
C ALA A 144 -2.28 -8.93 -10.32
N GLY A 145 -2.14 -7.81 -9.58
CA GLY A 145 -2.48 -6.49 -10.08
C GLY A 145 -3.94 -6.35 -10.51
N THR A 146 -4.17 -5.89 -11.75
CA THR A 146 -5.49 -5.83 -12.37
C THR A 146 -5.87 -7.13 -13.08
N GLY A 147 -4.92 -8.05 -13.27
CA GLY A 147 -5.07 -9.22 -14.14
C GLY A 147 -4.84 -8.90 -15.63
N ASN A 148 -4.60 -7.65 -15.99
CA ASN A 148 -4.42 -7.20 -17.35
C ASN A 148 -3.03 -6.59 -17.57
N PRO A 149 -2.34 -6.93 -18.68
CA PRO A 149 -1.11 -6.26 -19.08
C PRO A 149 -1.29 -4.75 -19.26
N PHE A 150 -0.18 -4.02 -19.32
CA PHE A 150 -0.09 -2.56 -19.52
C PHE A 150 -0.52 -1.70 -18.34
N PHE A 151 -1.03 -2.28 -17.27
CA PHE A 151 -1.35 -1.60 -16.03
C PHE A 151 -0.28 -1.84 -14.96
N THR A 152 -0.08 -0.86 -14.09
CA THR A 152 0.88 -0.97 -13.00
C THR A 152 0.21 -1.36 -11.69
N THR A 153 1.03 -1.56 -10.66
CA THR A 153 0.55 -1.77 -9.28
C THR A 153 -0.18 -0.55 -8.74
N ASP A 154 0.16 0.67 -9.18
CA ASP A 154 -0.53 1.89 -8.76
C ASP A 154 -1.97 1.92 -9.28
N THR A 155 -2.15 1.56 -10.56
CA THR A 155 -3.49 1.43 -11.16
C THR A 155 -4.30 0.34 -10.47
N ALA A 156 -3.67 -0.79 -10.15
CA ALA A 156 -4.32 -1.86 -9.40
C ALA A 156 -4.76 -1.38 -8.01
N ALA A 157 -3.89 -0.66 -7.29
CA ALA A 157 -4.21 -0.12 -5.96
C ALA A 157 -5.38 0.87 -6.02
N ALA A 158 -5.39 1.78 -7.00
CA ALA A 158 -6.48 2.73 -7.20
C ALA A 158 -7.82 2.03 -7.47
N LEU A 159 -7.83 1.07 -8.41
CA LEU A 159 -9.03 0.29 -8.75
C LEU A 159 -9.56 -0.48 -7.53
N ARG A 160 -8.69 -1.22 -6.83
CA ARG A 160 -9.08 -2.02 -5.66
C ARG A 160 -9.53 -1.15 -4.48
N ALA A 161 -8.93 0.02 -4.29
CA ALA A 161 -9.34 0.96 -3.25
C ALA A 161 -10.80 1.39 -3.44
N LEU A 162 -11.20 1.73 -4.67
CA LEU A 162 -12.58 2.09 -5.00
C LEU A 162 -13.53 0.90 -4.90
N GLU A 163 -13.14 -0.27 -5.41
CA GLU A 163 -13.97 -1.48 -5.36
C GLU A 163 -14.25 -1.94 -3.92
N LEU A 164 -13.32 -1.74 -3.01
CA LEU A 164 -13.44 -2.15 -1.60
C LEU A 164 -14.05 -1.06 -0.71
N ASP A 165 -14.43 0.08 -1.27
CA ASP A 165 -14.98 1.23 -0.54
C ASP A 165 -14.06 1.65 0.62
N VAL A 166 -12.74 1.76 0.37
CA VAL A 166 -11.82 2.23 1.40
C VAL A 166 -11.92 3.73 1.60
N GLU A 167 -11.63 4.19 2.81
CA GLU A 167 -11.69 5.61 3.16
C GLU A 167 -10.41 6.37 2.79
N VAL A 168 -9.30 5.65 2.65
CA VAL A 168 -8.00 6.22 2.28
C VAL A 168 -7.10 5.17 1.63
N LEU A 169 -6.32 5.60 0.64
CA LEU A 169 -5.20 4.85 0.07
C LEU A 169 -3.91 5.24 0.79
N LEU A 170 -3.30 4.31 1.51
CA LEU A 170 -2.02 4.45 2.17
C LEU A 170 -0.90 4.05 1.20
N MET A 171 -0.12 5.02 0.74
CA MET A 171 0.98 4.80 -0.20
C MET A 171 2.32 4.83 0.54
N ALA A 172 2.79 3.67 0.93
CA ALA A 172 4.08 3.50 1.57
C ALA A 172 5.21 3.53 0.54
N LYS A 173 6.15 4.45 0.70
CA LYS A 173 7.35 4.62 -0.11
C LYS A 173 8.59 4.22 0.70
N ASN A 174 9.69 3.94 0.01
CA ASN A 174 10.98 3.73 0.64
C ASN A 174 11.82 5.00 0.52
N ASN A 175 12.31 5.52 1.64
CA ASN A 175 13.18 6.70 1.69
C ASN A 175 12.56 7.95 1.03
N VAL A 176 11.23 8.05 0.99
CA VAL A 176 10.49 9.21 0.51
C VAL A 176 9.33 9.46 1.47
N ASP A 177 9.44 10.51 2.25
CA ASP A 177 8.55 10.81 3.37
C ASP A 177 7.35 11.69 3.00
N GLY A 178 7.09 11.87 1.70
CA GLY A 178 5.95 12.66 1.21
C GLY A 178 6.09 13.07 -0.25
N VAL A 179 5.32 14.07 -0.65
CA VAL A 179 5.34 14.67 -1.98
C VAL A 179 6.04 16.01 -1.90
N TYR A 180 6.95 16.26 -2.84
CA TYR A 180 7.75 17.47 -2.94
C TYR A 180 7.42 18.28 -4.19
N SER A 181 7.74 19.57 -4.17
CA SER A 181 7.56 20.46 -5.33
C SER A 181 8.44 20.09 -6.53
N ASP A 182 9.54 19.38 -6.25
CA ASP A 182 10.51 18.84 -7.21
C ASP A 182 11.23 17.63 -6.58
N ASP A 183 12.14 16.96 -7.27
CA ASP A 183 12.93 15.83 -6.71
C ASP A 183 13.95 16.37 -5.67
N PRO A 184 13.77 16.08 -4.36
CA PRO A 184 14.65 16.60 -3.32
C PRO A 184 16.10 16.05 -3.40
N ARG A 185 16.34 14.99 -4.18
CA ARG A 185 17.69 14.45 -4.41
C ARG A 185 18.50 15.26 -5.39
N THR A 186 17.83 15.99 -6.28
CA THR A 186 18.44 16.82 -7.32
C THR A 186 18.25 18.31 -7.08
N ASN A 187 17.21 18.71 -6.36
CA ASN A 187 16.90 20.09 -6.02
C ASN A 187 16.79 20.25 -4.49
N PRO A 188 17.80 20.83 -3.82
CA PRO A 188 17.76 21.09 -2.37
C PRO A 188 16.67 22.09 -1.93
N GLU A 189 16.15 22.91 -2.85
CA GLU A 189 15.07 23.88 -2.58
C GLU A 189 13.67 23.26 -2.71
N ALA A 190 13.60 21.94 -3.00
CA ALA A 190 12.33 21.23 -3.11
C ALA A 190 11.58 21.28 -1.78
N ALA A 191 10.43 21.93 -1.76
CA ALA A 191 9.58 22.04 -0.58
C ALA A 191 8.61 20.85 -0.50
N LYS A 192 8.49 20.26 0.70
CA LYS A 192 7.54 19.19 0.97
C LYS A 192 6.13 19.74 1.13
N TYR A 193 5.15 19.07 0.57
CA TYR A 193 3.74 19.36 0.82
C TYR A 193 3.24 18.64 2.06
N GLN A 194 2.55 19.33 2.94
CA GLN A 194 1.72 18.75 3.97
C GLN A 194 0.40 18.25 3.36
N ARG A 195 -0.18 19.07 2.46
CA ARG A 195 -1.41 18.75 1.72
C ARG A 195 -1.30 19.28 0.30
N ILE A 196 -1.85 18.54 -0.66
CA ILE A 196 -1.89 18.93 -2.07
C ILE A 196 -3.12 18.30 -2.74
N SER A 197 -3.71 18.97 -3.75
CA SER A 197 -4.82 18.39 -4.49
C SER A 197 -4.33 17.36 -5.54
N HIS A 198 -5.17 16.36 -5.86
CA HIS A 198 -4.92 15.42 -6.96
C HIS A 198 -4.67 16.18 -8.28
N GLN A 199 -5.45 17.25 -8.51
CA GLN A 199 -5.34 18.08 -9.71
C GLN A 199 -3.97 18.74 -9.81
N THR A 200 -3.48 19.33 -8.71
CA THR A 200 -2.16 19.97 -8.67
C THR A 200 -1.02 18.98 -8.88
N VAL A 201 -1.15 17.76 -8.34
CA VAL A 201 -0.16 16.68 -8.58
C VAL A 201 -0.09 16.32 -10.07
N LEU A 202 -1.25 16.22 -10.75
CA LEU A 202 -1.32 15.96 -12.20
C LEU A 202 -0.75 17.11 -13.02
N GLU A 203 -1.16 18.34 -12.75
CA GLU A 203 -0.73 19.55 -13.49
C GLU A 203 0.78 19.79 -13.39
N ARG A 204 1.35 19.54 -12.20
CA ARG A 204 2.78 19.70 -11.95
C ARG A 204 3.59 18.45 -12.31
N ASN A 205 2.92 17.40 -12.79
CA ASN A 205 3.55 16.10 -13.15
C ASN A 205 4.44 15.54 -12.02
N LEU A 206 3.98 15.66 -10.77
CA LEU A 206 4.70 15.13 -9.62
C LEU A 206 4.64 13.60 -9.62
N ARG A 207 5.81 12.97 -9.53
CA ARG A 207 5.96 11.50 -9.70
C ARG A 207 5.57 10.72 -8.44
N VAL A 208 4.32 10.85 -8.01
CA VAL A 208 3.79 10.13 -6.85
C VAL A 208 3.36 8.73 -7.25
N MET A 209 2.54 8.64 -8.28
CA MET A 209 1.97 7.42 -8.86
C MET A 209 1.66 7.65 -10.34
N ASP A 210 1.20 6.62 -11.05
CA ASP A 210 0.78 6.76 -12.43
C ASP A 210 -0.34 7.78 -12.60
N ALA A 211 -0.27 8.57 -13.67
CA ALA A 211 -1.28 9.58 -13.98
C ALA A 211 -2.70 8.98 -14.13
N SER A 212 -2.83 7.78 -14.70
CA SER A 212 -4.11 7.08 -14.83
C SER A 212 -4.71 6.69 -13.48
N ALA A 213 -3.88 6.18 -12.57
CA ALA A 213 -4.29 5.84 -11.22
C ALA A 213 -4.71 7.09 -10.43
N LEU A 214 -3.91 8.16 -10.53
CA LEU A 214 -4.20 9.43 -9.86
C LEU A 214 -5.47 10.09 -10.39
N ALA A 215 -5.71 10.07 -11.71
CA ALA A 215 -6.93 10.59 -12.31
C ALA A 215 -8.18 9.83 -11.83
N LEU A 216 -8.08 8.49 -11.74
CA LEU A 216 -9.16 7.66 -11.22
C LEU A 216 -9.50 8.02 -9.75
N LEU A 217 -8.48 8.20 -8.90
CA LEU A 217 -8.68 8.57 -7.50
C LEU A 217 -9.22 10.00 -7.33
N ARG A 218 -8.77 10.94 -8.21
CA ARG A 218 -9.29 12.31 -8.27
C ARG A 218 -10.78 12.34 -8.57
N ASP A 219 -11.22 11.60 -9.59
CA ASP A 219 -12.62 11.60 -10.04
C ASP A 219 -13.57 11.05 -8.98
N HIS A 220 -13.06 10.17 -8.09
CA HIS A 220 -13.77 9.64 -6.94
C HIS A 220 -13.42 10.33 -5.62
N GLN A 221 -12.56 11.35 -5.64
CA GLN A 221 -12.12 12.13 -4.48
C GLN A 221 -11.56 11.27 -3.33
N LEU A 222 -10.99 10.10 -3.65
CA LEU A 222 -10.40 9.22 -2.64
C LEU A 222 -9.08 9.81 -2.12
N PRO A 223 -8.94 10.07 -0.81
CA PRO A 223 -7.69 10.57 -0.25
C PRO A 223 -6.54 9.57 -0.37
N ILE A 224 -5.31 10.11 -0.54
CA ILE A 224 -4.07 9.33 -0.55
C ILE A 224 -3.15 9.92 0.53
N ILE A 225 -2.57 9.08 1.38
CA ILE A 225 -1.49 9.49 2.29
C ILE A 225 -0.20 8.86 1.79
N VAL A 226 0.77 9.70 1.43
CA VAL A 226 2.11 9.29 0.99
C VAL A 226 3.09 9.45 2.15
N PHE A 227 3.76 8.39 2.56
CA PHE A 227 4.67 8.40 3.69
C PHE A 227 5.84 7.42 3.53
N ASP A 228 6.89 7.62 4.32
CA ASP A 228 8.02 6.68 4.37
C ASP A 228 7.70 5.50 5.29
N MET A 229 7.81 4.29 4.77
CA MET A 229 7.57 3.06 5.51
C MET A 229 8.76 2.63 6.40
N SER A 230 9.91 3.26 6.28
CA SER A 230 11.07 2.99 7.15
C SER A 230 10.82 3.44 8.60
N ASP A 231 9.92 4.41 8.80
CA ASP A 231 9.39 4.74 10.12
C ASP A 231 8.31 3.72 10.53
N GLY A 232 8.64 2.80 11.40
CA GLY A 232 7.73 1.77 11.89
C GLY A 232 6.46 2.28 12.59
N LYS A 233 6.33 3.59 12.85
CA LYS A 233 5.14 4.22 13.43
C LYS A 233 4.26 4.91 12.38
N ALA A 234 4.78 5.10 11.16
CA ALA A 234 4.14 5.90 10.13
C ALA A 234 2.75 5.37 9.73
N MET A 235 2.61 4.05 9.54
CA MET A 235 1.31 3.45 9.20
C MET A 235 0.26 3.71 10.28
N ARG A 236 0.65 3.56 11.55
CA ARG A 236 -0.24 3.77 12.69
C ARG A 236 -0.64 5.25 12.84
N ALA A 237 0.30 6.17 12.63
CA ALA A 237 0.05 7.61 12.61
C ALA A 237 -0.92 7.98 11.48
N ALA A 238 -0.71 7.42 10.27
CA ALA A 238 -1.58 7.66 9.11
C ALA A 238 -3.04 7.28 9.38
N VAL A 239 -3.32 6.09 9.93
CA VAL A 239 -4.70 5.66 10.20
C VAL A 239 -5.37 6.42 11.34
N ARG A 240 -4.59 7.07 12.20
CA ARG A 240 -5.09 7.97 13.25
C ARG A 240 -5.34 9.39 12.77
N GLY A 241 -5.05 9.69 11.49
CA GLY A 241 -5.19 11.03 10.94
C GLY A 241 -4.13 12.02 11.46
N GLU A 242 -3.03 11.53 12.04
CA GLU A 242 -1.90 12.35 12.45
C GLU A 242 -1.22 12.94 11.21
N ALA A 243 -0.65 14.13 11.33
CA ALA A 243 0.04 14.81 10.25
C ALA A 243 1.36 14.08 9.92
N ILE A 244 1.28 13.08 9.04
CA ILE A 244 2.43 12.34 8.55
C ILE A 244 2.49 12.38 7.02
N GLY A 245 3.70 12.49 6.50
CA GLY A 245 3.89 12.49 5.06
C GLY A 245 3.19 13.63 4.33
N THR A 246 2.50 13.30 3.24
CA THR A 246 1.68 14.24 2.46
C THR A 246 0.29 13.67 2.25
N LEU A 247 -0.74 14.44 2.58
CA LEU A 247 -2.13 14.13 2.24
C LEU A 247 -2.46 14.67 0.85
N ILE A 248 -2.80 13.79 -0.09
CA ILE A 248 -3.37 14.17 -1.40
C ILE A 248 -4.88 14.05 -1.29
N ALA A 249 -5.58 15.18 -1.30
CA ALA A 249 -7.04 15.26 -1.19
C ALA A 249 -7.53 16.59 -1.78
N GLY A 250 -8.83 16.81 -1.85
CA GLY A 250 -9.38 18.11 -2.28
C GLY A 250 -8.89 19.27 -1.41
N GLY A 251 -8.93 20.50 -1.95
CA GLY A 251 -8.51 21.74 -1.30
C GLY A 251 -7.16 22.27 -1.79
N ASP A 252 -6.75 23.43 -1.22
CA ASP A 252 -5.52 24.11 -1.63
C ASP A 252 -4.25 23.39 -1.16
N ALA A 253 -3.16 23.64 -1.89
CA ALA A 253 -1.85 23.10 -1.52
C ALA A 253 -1.30 23.84 -0.28
N VAL A 254 -0.80 23.07 0.69
CA VAL A 254 -0.17 23.55 1.92
C VAL A 254 1.21 22.92 2.02
N LEU A 255 2.24 23.76 2.15
CA LEU A 255 3.61 23.31 2.38
C LEU A 255 3.80 22.89 3.83
N ALA A 256 4.69 21.93 4.06
CA ALA A 256 5.14 21.60 5.40
C ALA A 256 6.00 22.76 5.95
N THR A 257 5.78 23.12 7.20
CA THR A 257 6.57 24.15 7.92
C THR A 257 7.83 23.56 8.51
#